data_6416cea60dd867007a49a30785373a31
#
_entry.id   6416cea60dd867007a49a30785373a31
#
_cell.length_a   1.000
_cell.length_b   1.000
_cell.length_c   1.000
_cell.angle_alpha   90.00
_cell.angle_beta   90.00
_cell.angle_gamma   90.00
#
_symmetry.space_group_name_H-M   'P 1'
#
loop_
_entity.id
_entity.type
_entity.pdbx_description
1 polymer ?
#
loop_
_entity_poly.entity_id
_entity_poly.type
_entity_poly.pdbx_seq_one_letter_code
_entity_poly.pdbx_strand_id
1 'polypeptide(L)'
;MTDAAPDRPANDAPDTLIEVHGLLSQFGDRTIHEDLELDLKRGEVLGVVGGSGTGKTVLLNTIIGLKEPEGGSIRLLGHDRPALTSEQAADIERRTGVLFQQGALFSSLSVLDNVASPLVEHTTLPKETIYELAELKIAMVGLKPEAHHLKPAELSGGMRKRVGLARALALDPELLFLDEPTAGLD
;
A
#
# COMPACT_ATOMS: atom_id res chain seq x y z
N MET A 1 -16.03 37.97 -22.74
CA MET A 1 -16.57 36.61 -22.53
C MET A 1 -15.49 35.84 -21.79
N THR A 2 -15.57 35.79 -20.48
CA THR A 2 -14.64 35.14 -19.58
C THR A 2 -15.10 33.70 -19.44
N ASP A 3 -14.31 32.78 -19.99
CA ASP A 3 -14.55 31.33 -19.89
C ASP A 3 -14.21 30.92 -18.44
N ALA A 4 -15.23 30.71 -17.62
CA ALA A 4 -15.09 30.19 -16.29
C ALA A 4 -14.92 28.66 -16.41
N ALA A 5 -13.75 28.18 -16.03
CA ALA A 5 -13.52 26.74 -15.88
C ALA A 5 -14.57 26.12 -14.94
N PRO A 6 -15.09 24.91 -15.23
CA PRO A 6 -16.08 24.28 -14.39
C PRO A 6 -15.52 24.04 -13.00
N ASP A 7 -16.27 24.57 -12.00
CA ASP A 7 -16.04 24.35 -10.58
C ASP A 7 -16.01 22.85 -10.29
N ARG A 8 -14.83 22.28 -9.98
CA ARG A 8 -14.74 20.90 -9.50
C ARG A 8 -15.42 20.86 -8.13
N PRO A 9 -16.35 19.92 -7.89
CA PRO A 9 -16.93 19.77 -6.57
C PRO A 9 -15.80 19.61 -5.55
N ALA A 10 -15.87 20.42 -4.47
CA ALA A 10 -14.98 20.29 -3.35
C ALA A 10 -15.03 18.84 -2.83
N ASN A 11 -13.93 18.13 -2.98
CA ASN A 11 -13.80 16.76 -2.50
C ASN A 11 -13.68 16.88 -0.97
N ASP A 12 -14.67 16.41 -0.21
CA ASP A 12 -14.66 16.40 1.27
C ASP A 12 -13.61 15.43 1.86
N ALA A 13 -12.73 14.88 1.02
CA ALA A 13 -11.64 14.03 1.43
C ALA A 13 -10.56 14.86 2.15
N PRO A 14 -9.97 14.35 3.24
CA PRO A 14 -8.94 15.05 3.98
C PRO A 14 -7.75 15.39 3.08
N ASP A 15 -7.22 16.61 3.21
CA ASP A 15 -6.03 17.07 2.48
C ASP A 15 -4.78 16.30 2.95
N THR A 16 -4.70 15.98 4.25
CA THR A 16 -3.66 15.16 4.85
C THR A 16 -4.09 13.70 4.89
N LEU A 17 -3.30 12.82 4.27
CA LEU A 17 -3.59 11.39 4.16
C LEU A 17 -3.00 10.57 5.30
N ILE A 18 -1.85 11.01 5.83
CA ILE A 18 -1.18 10.42 6.99
C ILE A 18 -0.83 11.54 7.96
N GLU A 19 -1.18 11.36 9.23
CA GLU A 19 -0.75 12.20 10.35
C GLU A 19 -0.18 11.29 11.43
N VAL A 20 1.07 11.53 11.84
CA VAL A 20 1.74 10.79 12.91
C VAL A 20 2.29 11.80 13.91
N HIS A 21 1.89 11.71 15.17
CA HIS A 21 2.33 12.63 16.21
C HIS A 21 2.86 11.91 17.43
N GLY A 22 4.07 12.29 17.86
CA GLY A 22 4.73 11.78 19.06
C GLY A 22 4.94 10.28 19.03
N LEU A 23 5.16 9.69 17.84
CA LEU A 23 5.21 8.24 17.69
C LEU A 23 6.36 7.64 18.49
N LEU A 24 6.01 6.74 19.42
CA LEU A 24 6.94 5.85 20.11
C LEU A 24 6.77 4.43 19.56
N SER A 25 7.85 3.85 19.05
CA SER A 25 7.86 2.44 18.67
C SER A 25 9.11 1.74 19.20
N GLN A 26 8.92 0.51 19.69
CA GLN A 26 9.97 -0.30 20.29
C GLN A 26 10.03 -1.70 19.68
N PHE A 27 11.16 -2.34 19.79
CA PHE A 27 11.35 -3.74 19.47
C PHE A 27 12.10 -4.42 20.64
N GLY A 28 11.36 -5.14 21.47
CA GLY A 28 11.83 -5.55 22.79
C GLY A 28 12.16 -4.31 23.65
N ASP A 29 13.34 -4.28 24.24
CA ASP A 29 13.81 -3.15 25.07
C ASP A 29 14.44 -2.01 24.24
N ARG A 30 14.50 -2.15 22.93
CA ARG A 30 15.12 -1.16 22.04
C ARG A 30 14.09 -0.19 21.49
N THR A 31 14.21 1.10 21.82
CA THR A 31 13.46 2.18 21.16
C THR A 31 13.95 2.35 19.72
N ILE A 32 13.02 2.34 18.77
CA ILE A 32 13.26 2.52 17.34
C ILE A 32 12.91 3.93 16.91
N HIS A 33 11.73 4.41 17.32
CA HIS A 33 11.28 5.78 17.11
C HIS A 33 10.89 6.37 18.43
N GLU A 34 11.26 7.63 18.66
CA GLU A 34 10.93 8.42 19.84
C GLU A 34 10.51 9.80 19.37
N ASP A 35 9.29 10.22 19.73
CA ASP A 35 8.70 11.53 19.40
C ASP A 35 8.72 11.84 17.88
N LEU A 36 8.42 10.80 17.05
CA LEU A 36 8.46 10.96 15.61
C LEU A 36 7.19 11.66 15.11
N GLU A 37 7.42 12.72 14.33
CA GLU A 37 6.38 13.52 13.65
C GLU A 37 6.47 13.26 12.14
N LEU A 38 5.32 13.06 11.50
CA LEU A 38 5.25 12.87 10.04
C LEU A 38 3.84 13.18 9.54
N ASP A 39 3.76 14.04 8.53
CA ASP A 39 2.54 14.31 7.77
C ASP A 39 2.77 14.02 6.29
N LEU A 40 1.75 13.47 5.62
CA LEU A 40 1.73 13.30 4.18
C LEU A 40 0.42 13.85 3.61
N LYS A 41 0.52 14.78 2.69
CA LYS A 41 -0.63 15.38 2.00
C LYS A 41 -0.96 14.66 0.70
N ARG A 42 -2.18 14.84 0.25
CA ARG A 42 -2.64 14.34 -1.04
C ARG A 42 -1.77 14.88 -2.18
N GLY A 43 -1.33 13.98 -3.07
CA GLY A 43 -0.47 14.31 -4.20
C GLY A 43 1.01 14.46 -3.88
N GLU A 44 1.41 14.28 -2.62
CA GLU A 44 2.82 14.28 -2.23
C GLU A 44 3.47 12.90 -2.39
N VAL A 45 4.78 12.89 -2.59
CA VAL A 45 5.63 11.71 -2.54
C VAL A 45 6.64 11.90 -1.42
N LEU A 46 6.53 11.09 -0.37
CA LEU A 46 7.44 11.13 0.77
C LEU A 46 8.47 9.99 0.70
N GLY A 47 9.75 10.35 0.64
CA GLY A 47 10.85 9.40 0.70
C GLY A 47 11.42 9.27 2.11
N VAL A 48 11.28 8.09 2.73
CA VAL A 48 11.92 7.78 4.02
C VAL A 48 13.25 7.10 3.76
N VAL A 49 14.34 7.80 4.04
CA VAL A 49 15.72 7.34 3.79
C VAL A 49 16.46 7.03 5.10
N GLY A 50 17.37 6.08 5.05
CA GLY A 50 18.20 5.69 6.19
C GLY A 50 18.90 4.35 5.95
N GLY A 51 19.90 4.05 6.74
CA GLY A 51 20.65 2.79 6.70
C GLY A 51 19.78 1.56 7.00
N SER A 52 20.35 0.37 6.84
CA SER A 52 19.67 -0.87 7.27
C SER A 52 19.47 -0.87 8.79
N GLY A 53 18.30 -1.31 9.24
CA GLY A 53 17.97 -1.41 10.67
C GLY A 53 17.61 -0.09 11.36
N THR A 54 17.43 1.02 10.63
CA THR A 54 17.03 2.32 11.20
C THR A 54 15.52 2.43 11.50
N GLY A 55 14.72 1.40 11.23
CA GLY A 55 13.30 1.39 11.59
C GLY A 55 12.34 1.71 10.44
N LYS A 56 12.79 1.92 9.19
CA LYS A 56 11.89 2.26 8.06
C LYS A 56 10.71 1.29 7.90
N THR A 57 10.99 -0.01 7.88
CA THR A 57 9.94 -1.05 7.81
C THR A 57 9.07 -1.08 9.08
N VAL A 58 9.65 -0.75 10.25
CA VAL A 58 8.88 -0.64 11.50
C VAL A 58 7.90 0.51 11.41
N LEU A 59 8.33 1.68 10.93
CA LEU A 59 7.46 2.84 10.72
C LEU A 59 6.31 2.49 9.76
N LEU A 60 6.63 1.92 8.61
CA LEU A 60 5.63 1.49 7.63
C LEU A 60 4.63 0.52 8.28
N ASN A 61 5.10 -0.54 8.92
CA ASN A 61 4.24 -1.53 9.57
C ASN A 61 3.35 -0.92 10.67
N THR A 62 3.86 0.09 11.39
CA THR A 62 3.08 0.79 12.41
C THR A 62 2.00 1.67 11.77
N ILE A 63 2.31 2.41 10.71
CA ILE A 63 1.32 3.24 10.01
C ILE A 63 0.19 2.39 9.41
N ILE A 64 0.53 1.28 8.73
CA ILE A 64 -0.49 0.41 8.12
C ILE A 64 -1.18 -0.53 9.14
N GLY A 65 -0.72 -0.55 10.41
CA GLY A 65 -1.33 -1.29 11.52
C GLY A 65 -0.98 -2.75 11.64
N LEU A 66 0.12 -3.16 11.05
CA LEU A 66 0.71 -4.49 11.29
C LEU A 66 1.51 -4.54 12.60
N LYS A 67 1.81 -3.37 13.18
CA LYS A 67 2.43 -3.22 14.49
C LYS A 67 1.70 -2.12 15.26
N GLU A 68 1.37 -2.39 16.53
CA GLU A 68 0.84 -1.35 17.44
C GLU A 68 1.99 -0.45 17.90
N PRO A 69 1.77 0.89 17.96
CA PRO A 69 2.72 1.81 18.57
C PRO A 69 2.69 1.68 20.10
N GLU A 70 3.81 1.94 20.77
CA GLU A 70 3.89 2.02 22.22
C GLU A 70 3.42 3.39 22.74
N GLY A 71 3.33 4.40 21.88
CA GLY A 71 2.80 5.74 22.20
C GLY A 71 2.64 6.61 20.96
N GLY A 72 2.05 7.77 21.16
CA GLY A 72 1.71 8.70 20.09
C GLY A 72 0.36 8.41 19.43
N SER A 73 0.11 9.07 18.31
CA SER A 73 -1.12 8.89 17.55
C SER A 73 -0.83 8.75 16.04
N ILE A 74 -1.66 7.95 15.38
CA ILE A 74 -1.61 7.77 13.92
C ILE A 74 -3.02 7.95 13.38
N ARG A 75 -3.17 8.87 12.44
CA ARG A 75 -4.38 9.01 11.63
C ARG A 75 -4.06 8.68 10.18
N LEU A 76 -4.89 7.81 9.58
CA LEU A 76 -4.74 7.36 8.20
C LEU A 76 -6.04 7.58 7.45
N LEU A 77 -5.99 8.34 6.34
CA LEU A 77 -7.15 8.70 5.53
C LEU A 77 -8.30 9.31 6.36
N GLY A 78 -7.95 10.11 7.40
CA GLY A 78 -8.90 10.77 8.29
C GLY A 78 -9.42 9.91 9.46
N HIS A 79 -8.96 8.67 9.61
CA HIS A 79 -9.37 7.76 10.68
C HIS A 79 -8.25 7.52 11.69
N ASP A 80 -8.55 7.62 12.99
CA ASP A 80 -7.61 7.31 14.07
C ASP A 80 -7.40 5.82 14.17
N ARG A 81 -6.15 5.35 13.98
CA ARG A 81 -5.79 3.93 13.91
C ARG A 81 -6.23 3.08 15.10
N PRO A 82 -6.05 3.50 16.36
CA PRO A 82 -6.41 2.66 17.52
C PRO A 82 -7.91 2.43 17.69
N ALA A 83 -8.75 3.23 17.03
CA ALA A 83 -10.21 3.26 17.25
C ALA A 83 -11.02 2.86 16.00
N LEU A 84 -10.41 2.15 15.05
CA LEU A 84 -11.08 1.76 13.81
C LEU A 84 -12.21 0.77 14.05
N THR A 85 -13.38 1.05 13.48
CA THR A 85 -14.41 0.04 13.28
C THR A 85 -14.02 -0.91 12.14
N SER A 86 -14.63 -2.08 12.06
CA SER A 86 -14.38 -3.02 10.95
C SER A 86 -14.67 -2.39 9.57
N GLU A 87 -15.68 -1.52 9.49
CA GLU A 87 -16.02 -0.82 8.24
C GLU A 87 -14.94 0.20 7.85
N GLN A 88 -14.44 0.97 8.80
CA GLN A 88 -13.34 1.93 8.58
C GLN A 88 -12.04 1.22 8.21
N ALA A 89 -11.73 0.08 8.83
CA ALA A 89 -10.56 -0.72 8.47
C ALA A 89 -10.68 -1.21 7.02
N ALA A 90 -11.82 -1.76 6.61
CA ALA A 90 -12.07 -2.19 5.24
C ALA A 90 -12.03 -1.04 4.24
N ASP A 91 -12.46 0.18 4.62
CA ASP A 91 -12.34 1.37 3.78
C ASP A 91 -10.87 1.76 3.56
N ILE A 92 -10.08 1.80 4.62
CA ILE A 92 -8.64 2.05 4.54
C ILE A 92 -7.96 1.02 3.63
N GLU A 93 -8.25 -0.28 3.80
CA GLU A 93 -7.67 -1.36 3.00
C GLU A 93 -7.98 -1.21 1.50
N ARG A 94 -9.20 -0.81 1.15
CA ARG A 94 -9.58 -0.54 -0.25
C ARG A 94 -8.84 0.65 -0.86
N ARG A 95 -8.51 1.65 -0.06
CA ARG A 95 -7.91 2.91 -0.49
C ARG A 95 -6.39 2.94 -0.35
N THR A 96 -5.79 1.88 0.19
CA THR A 96 -4.34 1.76 0.38
C THR A 96 -3.78 0.56 -0.37
N GLY A 97 -2.60 0.73 -0.96
CA GLY A 97 -1.82 -0.35 -1.54
C GLY A 97 -0.48 -0.48 -0.83
N VAL A 98 0.00 -1.71 -0.64
CA VAL A 98 1.28 -1.96 0.02
C VAL A 98 2.14 -2.90 -0.80
N LEU A 99 3.33 -2.44 -1.17
CA LEU A 99 4.41 -3.27 -1.71
C LEU A 99 5.43 -3.56 -0.60
N PHE A 100 5.44 -4.78 -0.10
CA PHE A 100 6.45 -5.26 0.84
C PHE A 100 7.77 -5.61 0.14
N GLN A 101 8.88 -5.54 0.86
CA GLN A 101 10.25 -5.72 0.36
C GLN A 101 10.44 -6.96 -0.54
N GLN A 102 9.79 -8.09 -0.23
CA GLN A 102 9.87 -9.33 -1.02
C GLN A 102 8.60 -9.62 -1.83
N GLY A 103 7.71 -8.62 -2.00
CA GLY A 103 6.42 -8.76 -2.68
C GLY A 103 5.33 -9.42 -1.84
N ALA A 104 5.66 -10.22 -0.82
CA ALA A 104 4.73 -10.92 0.09
C ALA A 104 3.57 -11.65 -0.64
N LEU A 105 3.89 -12.38 -1.72
CA LEU A 105 2.91 -13.08 -2.55
C LEU A 105 2.39 -14.35 -1.84
N PHE A 106 1.12 -14.67 -2.07
CA PHE A 106 0.53 -15.94 -1.68
C PHE A 106 1.17 -17.07 -2.50
N SER A 107 1.94 -17.93 -1.85
CA SER A 107 2.77 -18.96 -2.49
C SER A 107 1.97 -20.02 -3.27
N SER A 108 0.73 -20.26 -2.86
CA SER A 108 -0.19 -21.23 -3.50
C SER A 108 -0.94 -20.66 -4.70
N LEU A 109 -1.02 -19.34 -4.84
CA LEU A 109 -1.75 -18.67 -5.91
C LEU A 109 -0.85 -18.41 -7.13
N SER A 110 -1.45 -18.38 -8.33
CA SER A 110 -0.78 -17.91 -9.54
C SER A 110 -0.49 -16.39 -9.46
N VAL A 111 0.29 -15.87 -10.40
CA VAL A 111 0.48 -14.41 -10.58
C VAL A 111 -0.86 -13.72 -10.76
N LEU A 112 -1.72 -14.24 -11.64
CA LEU A 112 -3.02 -13.65 -11.93
C LEU A 112 -3.91 -13.66 -10.68
N ASP A 113 -3.99 -14.77 -9.95
CA ASP A 113 -4.78 -14.87 -8.72
C ASP A 113 -4.23 -13.99 -7.59
N ASN A 114 -2.91 -13.83 -7.49
CA ASN A 114 -2.31 -12.89 -6.53
C ASN A 114 -2.75 -11.46 -6.80
N VAL A 115 -2.79 -11.03 -8.05
CA VAL A 115 -3.19 -9.66 -8.41
C VAL A 115 -4.71 -9.49 -8.33
N ALA A 116 -5.47 -10.54 -8.63
CA ALA A 116 -6.93 -10.54 -8.51
C ALA A 116 -7.42 -10.53 -7.04
N SER A 117 -6.61 -11.02 -6.08
CA SER A 117 -7.06 -11.23 -4.69
C SER A 117 -7.68 -10.01 -4.02
N PRO A 118 -7.13 -8.77 -4.11
CA PRO A 118 -7.79 -7.60 -3.50
C PRO A 118 -9.13 -7.27 -4.16
N LEU A 119 -9.24 -7.47 -5.48
CA LEU A 119 -10.49 -7.23 -6.20
C LEU A 119 -11.58 -8.23 -5.78
N VAL A 120 -11.21 -9.50 -5.59
CA VAL A 120 -12.13 -10.55 -5.09
C VAL A 120 -12.62 -10.22 -3.68
N GLU A 121 -11.76 -9.72 -2.81
CA GLU A 121 -12.07 -9.48 -1.40
C GLU A 121 -12.88 -8.21 -1.20
N HIS A 122 -12.54 -7.14 -1.93
CA HIS A 122 -13.08 -5.81 -1.65
C HIS A 122 -14.10 -5.29 -2.67
N THR A 123 -14.48 -6.10 -3.68
CA THR A 123 -15.46 -5.70 -4.69
C THR A 123 -16.54 -6.76 -4.91
N THR A 124 -17.64 -6.34 -5.53
CA THR A 124 -18.73 -7.23 -5.98
C THR A 124 -18.74 -7.40 -7.50
N LEU A 125 -17.60 -7.13 -8.16
CA LEU A 125 -17.49 -7.24 -9.61
C LEU A 125 -17.64 -8.69 -10.10
N PRO A 126 -18.16 -8.92 -11.31
CA PRO A 126 -18.15 -10.22 -11.93
C PRO A 126 -16.72 -10.78 -12.05
N LYS A 127 -16.60 -12.10 -11.95
CA LYS A 127 -15.29 -12.77 -11.98
C LYS A 127 -14.49 -12.43 -13.24
N GLU A 128 -15.14 -12.39 -14.38
CA GLU A 128 -14.53 -12.05 -15.67
C GLU A 128 -13.89 -10.67 -15.63
N THR A 129 -14.61 -9.66 -15.12
CA THR A 129 -14.12 -8.28 -14.97
C THR A 129 -12.94 -8.20 -14.00
N ILE A 130 -12.98 -8.95 -12.88
CA ILE A 130 -11.86 -9.01 -11.92
C ILE A 130 -10.58 -9.49 -12.61
N TYR A 131 -10.66 -10.54 -13.40
CA TYR A 131 -9.49 -11.10 -14.07
C TYR A 131 -8.98 -10.17 -15.19
N GLU A 132 -9.86 -9.54 -15.96
CA GLU A 132 -9.48 -8.52 -16.95
C GLU A 132 -8.73 -7.34 -16.30
N LEU A 133 -9.22 -6.84 -15.15
CA LEU A 133 -8.54 -5.80 -14.39
C LEU A 133 -7.18 -6.28 -13.86
N ALA A 134 -7.09 -7.50 -13.35
CA ALA A 134 -5.84 -8.07 -12.88
C ALA A 134 -4.81 -8.21 -14.02
N GLU A 135 -5.21 -8.66 -15.20
CA GLU A 135 -4.36 -8.72 -16.39
C GLU A 135 -3.85 -7.34 -16.81
N LEU A 136 -4.73 -6.32 -16.77
CA LEU A 136 -4.34 -4.93 -17.03
C LEU A 136 -3.25 -4.48 -16.05
N LYS A 137 -3.42 -4.73 -14.73
CA LYS A 137 -2.42 -4.34 -13.72
C LYS A 137 -1.10 -5.09 -13.91
N ILE A 138 -1.13 -6.37 -14.30
CA ILE A 138 0.06 -7.15 -14.63
C ILE A 138 0.79 -6.57 -15.84
N ALA A 139 0.05 -6.19 -16.88
CA ALA A 139 0.62 -5.55 -18.06
C ALA A 139 1.24 -4.17 -17.74
N MET A 140 0.60 -3.36 -16.87
CA MET A 140 1.11 -2.06 -16.44
C MET A 140 2.49 -2.14 -15.76
N VAL A 141 2.80 -3.23 -15.05
CA VAL A 141 4.13 -3.45 -14.43
C VAL A 141 5.12 -4.14 -15.38
N GLY A 142 4.77 -4.29 -16.66
CA GLY A 142 5.65 -4.84 -17.70
C GLY A 142 5.87 -6.35 -17.62
N LEU A 143 4.95 -7.10 -17.04
CA LEU A 143 4.94 -8.56 -17.11
C LEU A 143 4.15 -9.03 -18.34
N LYS A 144 4.64 -10.09 -18.97
CA LYS A 144 4.01 -10.67 -20.17
C LYS A 144 2.91 -11.67 -19.78
N PRO A 145 1.92 -11.94 -20.68
CA PRO A 145 0.82 -12.87 -20.41
C PRO A 145 1.28 -14.28 -20.01
N GLU A 146 2.44 -14.74 -20.48
CA GLU A 146 2.98 -16.05 -20.13
C GLU A 146 3.26 -16.20 -18.64
N ALA A 147 3.42 -15.08 -17.91
CA ALA A 147 3.63 -15.09 -16.47
C ALA A 147 2.34 -15.32 -15.67
N HIS A 148 1.14 -15.16 -16.26
CA HIS A 148 -0.14 -15.18 -15.53
C HIS A 148 -0.35 -16.47 -14.73
N HIS A 149 0.09 -17.62 -15.26
CA HIS A 149 -0.11 -18.94 -14.66
C HIS A 149 1.03 -19.38 -13.74
N LEU A 150 2.15 -18.65 -13.74
CA LEU A 150 3.31 -18.98 -12.90
C LEU A 150 2.98 -18.76 -11.42
N LYS A 151 3.63 -19.54 -10.56
CA LYS A 151 3.59 -19.39 -9.10
C LYS A 151 4.80 -18.57 -8.63
N PRO A 152 4.74 -17.97 -7.43
CA PRO A 152 5.84 -17.17 -6.88
C PRO A 152 7.21 -17.86 -6.87
N ALA A 153 7.23 -19.19 -6.69
CA ALA A 153 8.47 -19.98 -6.71
C ALA A 153 9.15 -20.04 -8.10
N GLU A 154 8.40 -19.81 -9.17
CA GLU A 154 8.87 -19.85 -10.55
C GLU A 154 9.34 -18.49 -11.06
N LEU A 155 9.16 -17.43 -10.24
CA LEU A 155 9.47 -16.05 -10.59
C LEU A 155 10.88 -15.64 -10.17
N SER A 156 11.54 -14.81 -10.97
CA SER A 156 12.73 -14.06 -10.52
C SER A 156 12.38 -13.08 -9.41
N GLY A 157 13.39 -12.57 -8.66
CA GLY A 157 13.19 -11.56 -7.62
C GLY A 157 12.49 -10.30 -8.17
N GLY A 158 12.94 -9.81 -9.33
CA GLY A 158 12.32 -8.65 -9.98
C GLY A 158 10.89 -8.93 -10.45
N MET A 159 10.59 -10.13 -10.95
CA MET A 159 9.21 -10.50 -11.31
C MET A 159 8.31 -10.55 -10.07
N ARG A 160 8.76 -11.15 -8.95
CA ARG A 160 7.99 -11.15 -7.69
C ARG A 160 7.63 -9.75 -7.22
N LYS A 161 8.58 -8.80 -7.28
CA LYS A 161 8.33 -7.39 -6.93
C LYS A 161 7.30 -6.76 -7.86
N ARG A 162 7.40 -6.98 -9.17
CA ARG A 162 6.41 -6.44 -10.12
C ARG A 162 5.02 -7.01 -9.87
N VAL A 163 4.89 -8.31 -9.57
CA VAL A 163 3.58 -8.89 -9.19
C VAL A 163 3.06 -8.27 -7.90
N GLY A 164 3.93 -8.08 -6.89
CA GLY A 164 3.57 -7.38 -5.65
C GLY A 164 3.10 -5.95 -5.89
N LEU A 165 3.74 -5.23 -6.82
CA LEU A 165 3.32 -3.88 -7.22
C LEU A 165 1.98 -3.91 -7.97
N ALA A 166 1.79 -4.84 -8.92
CA ALA A 166 0.51 -5.00 -9.62
C ALA A 166 -0.64 -5.28 -8.63
N ARG A 167 -0.42 -6.14 -7.63
CA ARG A 167 -1.38 -6.41 -6.56
C ARG A 167 -1.67 -5.18 -5.71
N ALA A 168 -0.63 -4.42 -5.32
CA ALA A 168 -0.79 -3.19 -4.55
C ALA A 168 -1.60 -2.13 -5.31
N LEU A 169 -1.54 -2.13 -6.64
CA LEU A 169 -2.29 -1.22 -7.52
C LEU A 169 -3.68 -1.75 -7.94
N ALA A 170 -4.08 -2.95 -7.53
CA ALA A 170 -5.27 -3.62 -8.05
C ALA A 170 -6.56 -2.82 -7.85
N LEU A 171 -6.70 -2.13 -6.71
CA LEU A 171 -7.88 -1.32 -6.34
C LEU A 171 -7.74 0.17 -6.69
N ASP A 172 -6.73 0.58 -7.46
CA ASP A 172 -6.42 2.00 -7.75
C ASP A 172 -6.35 2.86 -6.47
N PRO A 173 -5.45 2.52 -5.51
CA PRO A 173 -5.41 3.11 -4.19
C PRO A 173 -5.08 4.61 -4.24
N GLU A 174 -5.64 5.37 -3.28
CA GLU A 174 -5.30 6.79 -3.07
C GLU A 174 -3.93 6.97 -2.43
N LEU A 175 -3.47 5.96 -1.67
CA LEU A 175 -2.21 5.96 -0.96
C LEU A 175 -1.45 4.65 -1.22
N LEU A 176 -0.19 4.77 -1.63
CA LEU A 176 0.67 3.63 -1.94
C LEU A 176 1.90 3.65 -1.04
N PHE A 177 2.11 2.55 -0.31
CA PHE A 177 3.30 2.30 0.49
C PHE A 177 4.26 1.37 -0.26
N LEU A 178 5.53 1.78 -0.34
CA LEU A 178 6.57 1.03 -1.05
C LEU A 178 7.76 0.77 -0.10
N ASP A 179 7.96 -0.48 0.29
CA ASP A 179 9.12 -0.88 1.10
C ASP A 179 10.26 -1.39 0.20
N GLU A 180 11.33 -0.62 0.10
CA GLU A 180 12.50 -0.88 -0.75
C GLU A 180 12.15 -1.27 -2.20
N PRO A 181 11.41 -0.43 -2.94
CA PRO A 181 10.86 -0.81 -4.25
C PRO A 181 11.94 -1.14 -5.29
N THR A 182 13.13 -0.55 -5.18
CA THR A 182 14.23 -0.72 -6.14
C THR A 182 15.27 -1.75 -5.73
N ALA A 183 15.23 -2.27 -4.49
CA ALA A 183 16.22 -3.25 -4.04
C ALA A 183 16.16 -4.54 -4.88
N GLY A 184 17.29 -4.99 -5.45
CA GLY A 184 17.39 -6.21 -6.27
C GLY A 184 16.75 -6.10 -7.66
N LEU A 185 16.65 -4.90 -8.22
CA LEU A 185 16.24 -4.65 -9.61
C LEU A 185 17.44 -4.41 -10.55
N ASP A 186 18.62 -4.88 -10.21
CA ASP A 186 19.84 -4.80 -11.04
C ASP A 186 19.74 -5.70 -12.29
#